data_9ddd6e191c8c971892a7afe79803f028
#
_entry.id   9ddd6e191c8c971892a7afe79803f028
#
_cell.length_a   1.000
_cell.length_b   1.000
_cell.length_c   1.000
_cell.angle_alpha   90.00
_cell.angle_beta   90.00
_cell.angle_gamma   90.00
#
_symmetry.space_group_name_H-M   'P 1'
#
loop_
_entity.id
_entity.type
_entity.pdbx_description
1 polymer ?
#
loop_
_entity_poly.entity_id
_entity_poly.type
_entity_poly.pdbx_seq_one_letter_code
_entity_poly.pdbx_strand_id
1 'polypeptide(L)'
;MGEADAGAAAGRVLAALRGARRSEDTIGKYQVVLDRFAGFLAGCGLDSASDQVCVDFIASQTGIRLGSLHERVQDKRVQAVRRAAVLMAGALAGRELVIDQSVIPARDGCPARFRPLRDDYVASCRARGNAEATVATKDKAASRFLAYLDETGAGLAGLGVRDVSGFLLRQRGLRGKTVAGLRSALADFLAFLAAAGRGPQGLAGRLPPHRHLRHESEPHLWTAEEIRRLLAVIDRQSAVGKRDYAMILLTARLGLRISDLRQLELGDLDWRAKALTVVQRKTGRPLSLPLLDDVGWAVIDYVRHGRPETACAKVFVKHRHPFGPFGCSSSVGTRLSHYAARAQVELPAGQACGMHSLRGALAVAMIGNGAPMPVVSAVLGHASTDTTQAYYLRFDTGRLRCCALDVEDVLGQAGAGEGGA
;
A
#
# COMPACT_ATOMS: atom_id res chain seq x y z
N MET A 1 -40.19 -20.07 10.25
CA MET A 1 -39.01 -20.03 11.14
C MET A 1 -37.93 -19.08 10.61
N GLY A 2 -37.83 -18.89 9.28
CA GLY A 2 -36.75 -18.08 8.67
C GLY A 2 -36.72 -16.58 8.94
N GLU A 3 -37.85 -15.88 9.05
CA GLU A 3 -37.85 -14.41 9.27
C GLU A 3 -37.34 -13.98 10.66
N ALA A 4 -37.67 -14.78 11.68
CA ALA A 4 -37.20 -14.53 13.04
C ALA A 4 -35.68 -14.71 13.18
N ASP A 5 -35.08 -15.64 12.43
CA ASP A 5 -33.63 -15.91 12.43
C ASP A 5 -32.85 -14.83 11.67
N ALA A 6 -33.38 -14.36 10.55
CA ALA A 6 -32.78 -13.28 9.78
C ALA A 6 -32.81 -11.94 10.55
N GLY A 7 -33.91 -11.64 11.23
CA GLY A 7 -34.00 -10.47 12.11
C GLY A 7 -33.04 -10.51 13.29
N ALA A 8 -32.90 -11.67 13.93
CA ALA A 8 -31.95 -11.88 15.00
C ALA A 8 -30.47 -11.74 14.50
N ALA A 9 -30.16 -12.25 13.31
CA ALA A 9 -28.85 -12.10 12.69
C ALA A 9 -28.53 -10.62 12.37
N ALA A 10 -29.49 -9.88 11.80
CA ALA A 10 -29.35 -8.44 11.57
C ALA A 10 -29.10 -7.69 12.89
N GLY A 11 -29.85 -8.02 13.95
CA GLY A 11 -29.64 -7.47 15.29
C GLY A 11 -28.24 -7.70 15.83
N ARG A 12 -27.67 -8.90 15.64
CA ARG A 12 -26.28 -9.23 16.02
C ARG A 12 -25.27 -8.40 15.24
N VAL A 13 -25.45 -8.19 13.95
CA VAL A 13 -24.58 -7.34 13.12
C VAL A 13 -24.62 -5.88 13.61
N LEU A 14 -25.78 -5.34 13.88
CA LEU A 14 -25.94 -3.96 14.37
C LEU A 14 -25.36 -3.79 15.78
N ALA A 15 -25.52 -4.77 16.66
CA ALA A 15 -24.89 -4.77 17.98
C ALA A 15 -23.37 -4.79 17.86
N ALA A 16 -22.81 -5.61 16.97
CA ALA A 16 -21.38 -5.65 16.70
C ALA A 16 -20.85 -4.32 16.12
N LEU A 17 -21.61 -3.65 15.24
CA LEU A 17 -21.27 -2.32 14.71
C LEU A 17 -21.28 -1.26 15.81
N ARG A 18 -22.24 -1.28 16.75
CA ARG A 18 -22.26 -0.39 17.92
C ARG A 18 -21.11 -0.66 18.86
N GLY A 19 -20.81 -1.94 19.16
CA GLY A 19 -19.65 -2.34 19.93
C GLY A 19 -18.32 -1.88 19.31
N ALA A 20 -18.23 -1.86 17.99
CA ALA A 20 -17.12 -1.28 17.23
C ALA A 20 -17.17 0.26 17.12
N ARG A 21 -18.07 0.93 17.85
CA ARG A 21 -18.26 2.40 17.89
C ARG A 21 -18.38 3.04 16.51
N ARG A 22 -19.18 2.44 15.63
CA ARG A 22 -19.53 3.05 14.34
C ARG A 22 -20.53 4.19 14.57
N SER A 23 -20.50 5.20 13.67
CA SER A 23 -21.47 6.30 13.74
C SER A 23 -22.90 5.81 13.46
N GLU A 24 -23.91 6.44 14.07
CA GLU A 24 -25.32 6.10 13.84
C GLU A 24 -25.72 6.21 12.36
N ASP A 25 -25.16 7.18 11.61
CA ASP A 25 -25.34 7.28 10.16
C ASP A 25 -24.81 6.01 9.43
N THR A 26 -23.69 5.48 9.87
CA THR A 26 -23.15 4.23 9.32
C THR A 26 -24.05 3.06 9.68
N ILE A 27 -24.49 2.98 10.93
CA ILE A 27 -25.37 1.92 11.44
C ILE A 27 -26.70 1.92 10.69
N GLY A 28 -27.30 3.11 10.49
CA GLY A 28 -28.54 3.25 9.71
C GLY A 28 -28.39 2.80 8.26
N LYS A 29 -27.25 3.08 7.61
CA LYS A 29 -26.98 2.57 6.26
C LYS A 29 -26.87 1.04 6.21
N TYR A 30 -26.25 0.44 7.23
CA TYR A 30 -26.20 -1.03 7.34
C TYR A 30 -27.59 -1.60 7.59
N GLN A 31 -28.38 -1.00 8.48
CA GLN A 31 -29.76 -1.45 8.78
C GLN A 31 -30.57 -1.63 7.49
N VAL A 32 -30.60 -0.59 6.64
CA VAL A 32 -31.36 -0.63 5.37
C VAL A 32 -30.92 -1.78 4.48
N VAL A 33 -29.63 -2.07 4.39
CA VAL A 33 -29.12 -3.18 3.54
C VAL A 33 -29.42 -4.53 4.17
N LEU A 34 -29.31 -4.65 5.50
CA LEU A 34 -29.61 -5.88 6.23
C LEU A 34 -31.09 -6.25 6.14
N ASP A 35 -32.00 -5.27 6.27
CA ASP A 35 -33.44 -5.47 6.11
C ASP A 35 -33.79 -5.94 4.70
N ARG A 36 -33.18 -5.35 3.68
CA ARG A 36 -33.34 -5.79 2.28
C ARG A 36 -32.81 -7.21 2.06
N PHE A 37 -31.70 -7.57 2.72
CA PHE A 37 -31.15 -8.92 2.60
C PHE A 37 -32.04 -9.95 3.31
N ALA A 38 -32.58 -9.62 4.48
CA ALA A 38 -33.58 -10.45 5.15
C ALA A 38 -34.80 -10.69 4.27
N GLY A 39 -35.37 -9.63 3.66
CA GLY A 39 -36.48 -9.75 2.70
C GLY A 39 -36.13 -10.58 1.45
N PHE A 40 -34.89 -10.45 0.94
CA PHE A 40 -34.41 -11.27 -0.17
C PHE A 40 -34.32 -12.75 0.20
N LEU A 41 -33.80 -13.09 1.37
CA LEU A 41 -33.73 -14.47 1.87
C LEU A 41 -35.15 -15.06 2.06
N ALA A 42 -36.08 -14.31 2.66
CA ALA A 42 -37.44 -14.72 2.83
C ALA A 42 -38.14 -14.94 1.47
N GLY A 43 -37.93 -14.05 0.50
CA GLY A 43 -38.46 -14.19 -0.86
C GLY A 43 -37.93 -15.42 -1.62
N CYS A 44 -36.74 -15.88 -1.29
CA CYS A 44 -36.11 -17.09 -1.84
C CYS A 44 -36.40 -18.37 -1.01
N GLY A 45 -37.07 -18.25 0.15
CA GLY A 45 -37.31 -19.38 1.06
C GLY A 45 -36.01 -19.92 1.70
N LEU A 46 -35.01 -19.06 1.94
CA LEU A 46 -33.68 -19.46 2.44
C LEU A 46 -33.49 -19.06 3.90
N ASP A 47 -33.01 -19.98 4.73
CA ASP A 47 -32.67 -19.76 6.15
C ASP A 47 -31.17 -19.56 6.36
N SER A 48 -30.36 -19.66 5.31
CA SER A 48 -28.90 -19.47 5.33
C SER A 48 -28.41 -18.71 4.10
N ALA A 49 -27.26 -18.12 4.20
CA ALA A 49 -26.66 -17.35 3.12
C ALA A 49 -25.31 -17.94 2.71
N SER A 50 -25.27 -18.68 1.60
CA SER A 50 -24.04 -19.10 0.94
C SER A 50 -23.36 -17.92 0.22
N ASP A 51 -22.12 -18.10 -0.21
CA ASP A 51 -21.40 -17.09 -1.01
C ASP A 51 -22.17 -16.74 -2.30
N GLN A 52 -22.81 -17.75 -2.93
CA GLN A 52 -23.61 -17.53 -4.13
C GLN A 52 -24.85 -16.69 -3.85
N VAL A 53 -25.56 -16.96 -2.76
CA VAL A 53 -26.73 -16.17 -2.32
C VAL A 53 -26.35 -14.72 -2.07
N CYS A 54 -25.18 -14.47 -1.46
CA CYS A 54 -24.65 -13.11 -1.29
C CYS A 54 -24.36 -12.43 -2.63
N VAL A 55 -23.79 -13.14 -3.61
CA VAL A 55 -23.52 -12.62 -4.96
C VAL A 55 -24.82 -12.26 -5.68
N ASP A 56 -25.83 -13.11 -5.61
CA ASP A 56 -27.14 -12.89 -6.23
C ASP A 56 -27.87 -11.71 -5.58
N PHE A 57 -27.80 -11.58 -4.25
CA PHE A 57 -28.30 -10.41 -3.55
C PHE A 57 -27.58 -9.12 -3.98
N ILE A 58 -26.26 -9.13 -4.06
CA ILE A 58 -25.48 -7.96 -4.51
C ILE A 58 -25.93 -7.56 -5.92
N ALA A 59 -26.10 -8.53 -6.82
CA ALA A 59 -26.57 -8.27 -8.18
C ALA A 59 -27.98 -7.65 -8.19
N SER A 60 -28.89 -8.13 -7.34
CA SER A 60 -30.25 -7.58 -7.22
C SER A 60 -30.27 -6.13 -6.73
N GLN A 61 -29.34 -5.74 -5.84
CA GLN A 61 -29.29 -4.40 -5.25
C GLN A 61 -28.50 -3.39 -6.08
N THR A 62 -27.56 -3.83 -6.88
CA THR A 62 -26.59 -2.95 -7.56
C THR A 62 -26.66 -3.02 -9.07
N GLY A 63 -27.31 -4.05 -9.64
CA GLY A 63 -27.29 -4.35 -11.07
C GLY A 63 -25.96 -4.94 -11.56
N ILE A 64 -24.98 -5.12 -10.68
CA ILE A 64 -23.64 -5.61 -11.02
C ILE A 64 -23.49 -7.06 -10.51
N ARG A 65 -23.29 -8.00 -11.41
CA ARG A 65 -23.06 -9.40 -11.08
C ARG A 65 -21.56 -9.64 -10.87
N LEU A 66 -21.22 -10.13 -9.68
CA LEU A 66 -19.85 -10.53 -9.35
C LEU A 66 -19.64 -11.99 -9.73
N GLY A 67 -18.44 -12.33 -10.22
CA GLY A 67 -18.05 -13.73 -10.44
C GLY A 67 -17.80 -14.48 -9.12
N SER A 68 -17.43 -13.76 -8.05
CA SER A 68 -17.34 -14.29 -6.68
C SER A 68 -17.38 -13.17 -5.65
N LEU A 69 -17.70 -13.50 -4.38
CA LEU A 69 -17.64 -12.52 -3.27
C LEU A 69 -16.24 -11.92 -3.07
N HIS A 70 -15.18 -12.59 -3.55
CA HIS A 70 -13.78 -12.19 -3.38
C HIS A 70 -13.25 -11.37 -4.57
N GLU A 71 -14.08 -11.14 -5.58
CA GLU A 71 -13.72 -10.32 -6.73
C GLU A 71 -13.34 -8.90 -6.30
N ARG A 72 -12.34 -8.31 -6.98
CA ARG A 72 -11.90 -6.95 -6.70
C ARG A 72 -12.90 -5.95 -7.26
N VAL A 73 -13.65 -5.32 -6.39
CA VAL A 73 -14.65 -4.31 -6.76
C VAL A 73 -14.11 -2.92 -6.43
N GLN A 74 -14.20 -1.99 -7.38
CA GLN A 74 -13.85 -0.57 -7.17
C GLN A 74 -15.07 0.28 -6.78
N ASP A 75 -16.27 -0.10 -7.21
CA ASP A 75 -17.50 0.59 -6.89
C ASP A 75 -17.82 0.54 -5.39
N LYS A 76 -17.90 1.72 -4.78
CA LYS A 76 -18.14 1.87 -3.33
C LYS A 76 -19.53 1.38 -2.90
N ARG A 77 -20.54 1.49 -3.80
CA ARG A 77 -21.90 1.03 -3.53
C ARG A 77 -21.93 -0.49 -3.44
N VAL A 78 -21.31 -1.16 -4.41
CA VAL A 78 -21.15 -2.63 -4.42
C VAL A 78 -20.38 -3.10 -3.19
N GLN A 79 -19.28 -2.40 -2.84
CA GLN A 79 -18.50 -2.73 -1.64
C GLN A 79 -19.34 -2.62 -0.35
N ALA A 80 -20.20 -1.60 -0.24
CA ALA A 80 -21.04 -1.40 0.94
C ALA A 80 -22.08 -2.52 1.08
N VAL A 81 -22.80 -2.83 0.00
CA VAL A 81 -23.80 -3.93 -0.02
C VAL A 81 -23.13 -5.27 0.28
N ARG A 82 -22.00 -5.55 -0.35
CA ARG A 82 -21.23 -6.78 -0.12
C ARG A 82 -20.82 -6.95 1.35
N ARG A 83 -20.32 -5.87 1.99
CA ARG A 83 -19.95 -5.94 3.42
C ARG A 83 -21.11 -6.29 4.31
N ALA A 84 -22.26 -5.69 4.08
CA ALA A 84 -23.47 -5.99 4.84
C ALA A 84 -23.92 -7.45 4.63
N ALA A 85 -23.93 -7.93 3.37
CA ALA A 85 -24.31 -9.31 3.05
C ALA A 85 -23.38 -10.34 3.71
N VAL A 86 -22.06 -10.12 3.68
CA VAL A 86 -21.08 -11.02 4.31
C VAL A 86 -21.20 -11.05 5.83
N LEU A 87 -21.46 -9.89 6.46
CA LEU A 87 -21.71 -9.84 7.92
C LEU A 87 -22.98 -10.60 8.28
N MET A 88 -24.05 -10.41 7.52
CA MET A 88 -25.31 -11.11 7.71
C MET A 88 -25.15 -12.63 7.55
N ALA A 89 -24.48 -13.08 6.48
CA ALA A 89 -24.17 -14.49 6.27
C ALA A 89 -23.32 -15.09 7.40
N GLY A 90 -22.36 -14.33 7.92
CA GLY A 90 -21.58 -14.71 9.10
C GLY A 90 -22.43 -14.83 10.35
N ALA A 91 -23.34 -13.89 10.56
CA ALA A 91 -24.27 -13.92 11.69
C ALA A 91 -25.26 -15.10 11.60
N LEU A 92 -25.82 -15.37 10.43
CA LEU A 92 -26.68 -16.54 10.19
C LEU A 92 -25.95 -17.86 10.48
N ALA A 93 -24.67 -17.95 10.12
CA ALA A 93 -23.85 -19.12 10.38
C ALA A 93 -23.29 -19.20 11.82
N GLY A 94 -23.72 -18.32 12.74
CA GLY A 94 -23.25 -18.30 14.14
C GLY A 94 -21.77 -17.95 14.31
N ARG A 95 -21.13 -17.37 13.28
CA ARG A 95 -19.71 -17.01 13.33
C ARG A 95 -19.48 -15.73 14.14
N GLU A 96 -18.31 -15.62 14.77
CA GLU A 96 -17.88 -14.38 15.40
C GLU A 96 -17.76 -13.24 14.36
N LEU A 97 -18.38 -12.10 14.65
CA LEU A 97 -18.45 -10.96 13.75
C LEU A 97 -17.25 -10.02 13.99
N VAL A 98 -16.29 -10.03 13.08
CA VAL A 98 -15.17 -9.11 13.11
C VAL A 98 -15.51 -7.85 12.31
N ILE A 99 -15.76 -6.74 13.01
CA ILE A 99 -16.04 -5.43 12.40
C ILE A 99 -14.72 -4.70 12.09
N ASP A 100 -13.91 -5.24 11.19
CA ASP A 100 -12.72 -4.57 10.67
C ASP A 100 -12.98 -3.99 9.26
N GLN A 101 -11.98 -3.26 8.74
CA GLN A 101 -12.05 -2.62 7.41
C GLN A 101 -12.13 -3.62 6.25
N SER A 102 -11.68 -4.84 6.44
CA SER A 102 -11.85 -5.96 5.51
C SER A 102 -12.81 -6.97 6.10
N VAL A 103 -14.09 -6.75 5.93
CA VAL A 103 -15.17 -7.67 6.36
C VAL A 103 -15.13 -9.00 5.61
N ILE A 104 -14.47 -9.05 4.47
CA ILE A 104 -14.12 -10.29 3.82
C ILE A 104 -12.79 -10.70 4.45
N PRO A 105 -12.73 -11.81 5.24
CA PRO A 105 -11.45 -12.36 5.61
C PRO A 105 -10.63 -12.43 4.33
N ALA A 106 -9.45 -11.84 4.32
CA ALA A 106 -8.51 -12.13 3.25
C ALA A 106 -8.54 -13.65 3.16
N ARG A 107 -9.02 -14.18 2.02
CA ARG A 107 -8.99 -15.62 1.80
C ARG A 107 -7.56 -15.97 2.16
N ASP A 108 -7.36 -16.78 3.18
CA ASP A 108 -6.06 -17.39 3.39
C ASP A 108 -5.82 -18.11 2.06
N GLY A 109 -5.12 -17.43 1.14
CA GLY A 109 -4.97 -17.88 -0.23
C GLY A 109 -4.15 -19.17 -0.32
N CYS A 110 -3.79 -19.71 0.85
CA CYS A 110 -3.07 -20.95 1.00
C CYS A 110 -4.07 -22.08 1.25
N PRO A 111 -4.12 -23.11 0.39
CA PRO A 111 -4.93 -24.30 0.60
C PRO A 111 -4.59 -24.97 1.93
N ALA A 112 -5.59 -25.56 2.60
CA ALA A 112 -5.44 -26.13 3.95
C ALA A 112 -4.29 -27.15 4.05
N ARG A 113 -4.10 -27.99 3.02
CA ARG A 113 -3.02 -28.98 2.96
C ARG A 113 -1.61 -28.37 2.95
N PHE A 114 -1.47 -27.14 2.50
CA PHE A 114 -0.18 -26.44 2.40
C PHE A 114 0.07 -25.42 3.52
N ARG A 115 -0.87 -25.20 4.42
CA ARG A 115 -0.71 -24.25 5.52
C ARG A 115 0.52 -24.55 6.40
N PRO A 116 0.77 -25.79 6.85
CA PRO A 116 1.97 -26.07 7.64
C PRO A 116 3.27 -25.68 6.90
N LEU A 117 3.36 -26.02 5.62
CA LEU A 117 4.51 -25.67 4.80
C LEU A 117 4.69 -24.15 4.66
N ARG A 118 3.60 -23.41 4.43
CA ARG A 118 3.60 -21.96 4.37
C ARG A 118 4.04 -21.35 5.71
N ASP A 119 3.57 -21.89 6.82
CA ASP A 119 3.90 -21.40 8.16
C ASP A 119 5.38 -21.64 8.49
N ASP A 120 5.93 -22.81 8.13
CA ASP A 120 7.38 -23.11 8.22
C ASP A 120 8.19 -22.09 7.41
N TYR A 121 7.75 -21.76 6.18
CA TYR A 121 8.43 -20.77 5.34
C TYR A 121 8.39 -19.38 5.96
N VAL A 122 7.24 -18.95 6.48
CA VAL A 122 7.08 -17.66 7.15
C VAL A 122 7.98 -17.58 8.39
N ALA A 123 8.04 -18.66 9.20
CA ALA A 123 8.94 -18.75 10.34
C ALA A 123 10.41 -18.65 9.92
N SER A 124 10.80 -19.34 8.85
CA SER A 124 12.15 -19.25 8.26
C SER A 124 12.48 -17.83 7.80
N CYS A 125 11.51 -17.12 7.18
CA CYS A 125 11.72 -15.73 6.78
C CYS A 125 11.97 -14.82 7.98
N ARG A 126 11.25 -15.00 9.08
CA ARG A 126 11.45 -14.24 10.32
C ARG A 126 12.80 -14.56 10.98
N ALA A 127 13.17 -15.85 11.04
CA ALA A 127 14.46 -16.29 11.58
C ALA A 127 15.65 -15.71 10.82
N ARG A 128 15.49 -15.46 9.50
CA ARG A 128 16.50 -14.76 8.66
C ARG A 128 16.51 -13.24 8.84
N GLY A 129 15.75 -12.68 9.79
CA GLY A 129 15.72 -11.25 10.08
C GLY A 129 14.96 -10.40 9.05
N ASN A 130 14.08 -10.99 8.21
CA ASN A 130 13.30 -10.19 7.28
C ASN A 130 12.30 -9.29 8.02
N ALA A 131 12.19 -8.04 7.58
CA ALA A 131 11.15 -7.14 8.09
C ALA A 131 9.74 -7.70 7.82
N GLU A 132 8.79 -7.49 8.74
CA GLU A 132 7.42 -8.04 8.66
C GLU A 132 6.71 -7.68 7.32
N ALA A 133 6.94 -6.51 6.76
CA ALA A 133 6.40 -6.14 5.44
C ALA A 133 6.97 -7.01 4.30
N THR A 134 8.23 -7.42 4.42
CA THR A 134 8.88 -8.35 3.48
C THR A 134 8.33 -9.76 3.68
N VAL A 135 8.18 -10.19 4.94
CA VAL A 135 7.57 -11.48 5.30
C VAL A 135 6.16 -11.57 4.70
N ALA A 136 5.32 -10.55 4.93
CA ALA A 136 3.95 -10.52 4.37
C ALA A 136 3.93 -10.57 2.82
N THR A 137 4.90 -9.94 2.16
CA THR A 137 5.01 -10.01 0.69
C THR A 137 5.40 -11.41 0.21
N LYS A 138 6.35 -12.04 0.89
CA LYS A 138 6.81 -13.39 0.60
C LYS A 138 5.72 -14.43 0.90
N ASP A 139 5.04 -14.32 2.04
CA ASP A 139 3.90 -15.15 2.41
C ASP A 139 2.79 -15.10 1.33
N LYS A 140 2.40 -13.89 0.92
CA LYS A 140 1.40 -13.73 -0.13
C LYS A 140 1.81 -14.35 -1.45
N ALA A 141 3.09 -14.27 -1.82
CA ALA A 141 3.61 -14.88 -3.04
C ALA A 141 3.58 -16.41 -2.96
N ALA A 142 4.05 -16.99 -1.85
CA ALA A 142 4.03 -18.41 -1.59
C ALA A 142 2.60 -18.96 -1.56
N SER A 143 1.70 -18.32 -0.82
CA SER A 143 0.28 -18.70 -0.75
C SER A 143 -0.40 -18.72 -2.12
N ARG A 144 -0.14 -17.72 -2.97
CA ARG A 144 -0.68 -17.67 -4.35
C ARG A 144 -0.14 -18.80 -5.23
N PHE A 145 1.15 -19.12 -5.08
CA PHE A 145 1.76 -20.22 -5.82
C PHE A 145 1.22 -21.56 -5.35
N LEU A 146 1.10 -21.78 -4.05
CA LEU A 146 0.52 -22.99 -3.48
C LEU A 146 -0.95 -23.18 -3.88
N ALA A 147 -1.74 -22.10 -3.96
CA ALA A 147 -3.09 -22.15 -4.49
C ALA A 147 -3.12 -22.57 -5.97
N TYR A 148 -2.19 -22.05 -6.78
CA TYR A 148 -2.05 -22.46 -8.17
C TYR A 148 -1.70 -23.94 -8.31
N LEU A 149 -0.80 -24.46 -7.48
CA LEU A 149 -0.46 -25.90 -7.49
C LEU A 149 -1.65 -26.78 -7.08
N ASP A 150 -2.46 -26.30 -6.13
CA ASP A 150 -3.69 -26.96 -5.71
C ASP A 150 -4.71 -27.05 -6.84
N GLU A 151 -4.92 -25.93 -7.54
CA GLU A 151 -5.84 -25.86 -8.69
C GLU A 151 -5.40 -26.74 -9.88
N THR A 152 -4.09 -26.87 -10.10
CA THR A 152 -3.54 -27.65 -11.21
C THR A 152 -3.26 -29.11 -10.88
N GLY A 153 -3.43 -29.50 -9.61
CA GLY A 153 -3.10 -30.85 -9.14
C GLY A 153 -1.60 -31.15 -9.09
N ALA A 154 -0.74 -30.13 -9.27
CA ALA A 154 0.72 -30.32 -9.27
C ALA A 154 1.24 -30.60 -7.86
N GLY A 155 2.06 -31.63 -7.72
CA GLY A 155 2.72 -32.00 -6.46
C GLY A 155 4.07 -31.29 -6.29
N LEU A 156 4.50 -31.10 -5.04
CA LEU A 156 5.78 -30.44 -4.73
C LEU A 156 6.99 -31.25 -5.21
N ALA A 157 6.94 -32.57 -5.16
CA ALA A 157 8.03 -33.47 -5.56
C ALA A 157 8.29 -33.43 -7.08
N GLY A 158 7.22 -33.27 -7.89
CA GLY A 158 7.29 -33.20 -9.36
C GLY A 158 7.40 -31.78 -9.92
N LEU A 159 7.62 -30.77 -9.05
CA LEU A 159 7.62 -29.38 -9.44
C LEU A 159 8.70 -29.06 -10.47
N GLY A 160 8.29 -28.46 -11.60
CA GLY A 160 9.18 -28.15 -12.70
C GLY A 160 9.10 -26.70 -13.19
N VAL A 161 9.94 -26.38 -14.16
CA VAL A 161 9.95 -25.05 -14.80
C VAL A 161 8.58 -24.73 -15.43
N ARG A 162 7.85 -25.73 -15.93
CA ARG A 162 6.52 -25.57 -16.53
C ARG A 162 5.52 -25.02 -15.53
N ASP A 163 5.49 -25.52 -14.29
CA ASP A 163 4.56 -25.10 -13.25
C ASP A 163 4.83 -23.66 -12.84
N VAL A 164 6.11 -23.32 -12.66
CA VAL A 164 6.55 -21.97 -12.32
C VAL A 164 6.21 -20.99 -13.45
N SER A 165 6.51 -21.36 -14.69
CA SER A 165 6.19 -20.53 -15.86
C SER A 165 4.69 -20.36 -16.04
N GLY A 166 3.90 -21.42 -15.88
CA GLY A 166 2.43 -21.38 -15.93
C GLY A 166 1.85 -20.44 -14.88
N PHE A 167 2.36 -20.50 -13.65
CA PHE A 167 1.98 -19.57 -12.60
C PHE A 167 2.31 -18.10 -12.96
N LEU A 168 3.52 -17.81 -13.42
CA LEU A 168 3.94 -16.46 -13.80
C LEU A 168 3.16 -15.94 -15.01
N LEU A 169 2.83 -16.80 -15.98
CA LEU A 169 2.00 -16.43 -17.12
C LEU A 169 0.59 -16.00 -16.73
N ARG A 170 0.00 -16.61 -15.71
CA ARG A 170 -1.30 -16.16 -15.16
C ARG A 170 -1.24 -14.76 -14.53
N GLN A 171 -0.04 -14.22 -14.27
CA GLN A 171 0.16 -12.91 -13.69
C GLN A 171 0.39 -11.78 -14.72
N ARG A 172 0.23 -12.06 -16.02
CA ARG A 172 0.51 -11.11 -17.13
C ARG A 172 -0.26 -9.78 -17.04
N GLY A 173 -1.43 -9.76 -16.37
CA GLY A 173 -2.20 -8.54 -16.13
C GLY A 173 -1.64 -7.61 -15.04
N LEU A 174 -0.58 -8.03 -14.34
CA LEU A 174 0.05 -7.20 -13.31
C LEU A 174 1.13 -6.31 -13.93
N ARG A 175 1.40 -5.15 -13.28
CA ARG A 175 2.51 -4.28 -13.67
C ARG A 175 3.85 -5.01 -13.58
N GLY A 176 4.78 -4.75 -14.50
CA GLY A 176 6.06 -5.44 -14.62
C GLY A 176 6.85 -5.45 -13.30
N LYS A 177 6.89 -4.33 -12.57
CA LYS A 177 7.51 -4.25 -11.23
C LYS A 177 6.86 -5.21 -10.22
N THR A 178 5.55 -5.41 -10.28
CA THR A 178 4.82 -6.34 -9.38
C THR A 178 5.18 -7.78 -9.72
N VAL A 179 5.27 -8.12 -11.01
CA VAL A 179 5.69 -9.45 -11.47
C VAL A 179 7.13 -9.72 -11.07
N ALA A 180 8.04 -8.74 -11.21
CA ALA A 180 9.43 -8.87 -10.77
C ALA A 180 9.55 -9.14 -9.26
N GLY A 181 8.78 -8.42 -8.44
CA GLY A 181 8.71 -8.67 -7.00
C GLY A 181 8.16 -10.05 -6.65
N LEU A 182 7.10 -10.47 -7.35
CA LEU A 182 6.52 -11.79 -7.19
C LEU A 182 7.52 -12.90 -7.57
N ARG A 183 8.23 -12.73 -8.69
CA ARG A 183 9.28 -13.66 -9.13
C ARG A 183 10.40 -13.79 -8.10
N SER A 184 10.86 -12.67 -7.54
CA SER A 184 11.90 -12.67 -6.49
C SER A 184 11.44 -13.41 -5.24
N ALA A 185 10.20 -13.16 -4.78
CA ALA A 185 9.63 -13.85 -3.63
C ALA A 185 9.42 -15.34 -3.89
N LEU A 186 9.03 -15.71 -5.12
CA LEU A 186 8.88 -17.11 -5.54
C LEU A 186 10.24 -17.82 -5.58
N ALA A 187 11.31 -17.16 -6.08
CA ALA A 187 12.66 -17.72 -6.05
C ALA A 187 13.11 -18.06 -4.62
N ASP A 188 12.85 -17.16 -3.67
CA ASP A 188 13.16 -17.38 -2.24
C ASP A 188 12.35 -18.56 -1.66
N PHE A 189 11.08 -18.69 -2.03
CA PHE A 189 10.24 -19.81 -1.59
C PHE A 189 10.72 -21.16 -2.19
N LEU A 190 11.07 -21.20 -3.48
CA LEU A 190 11.61 -22.40 -4.12
C LEU A 190 12.96 -22.81 -3.53
N ALA A 191 13.82 -21.86 -3.18
CA ALA A 191 15.06 -22.12 -2.48
C ALA A 191 14.81 -22.73 -1.09
N PHE A 192 13.81 -22.22 -0.36
CA PHE A 192 13.39 -22.81 0.91
C PHE A 192 12.88 -24.23 0.75
N LEU A 193 12.04 -24.51 -0.26
CA LEU A 193 11.55 -25.89 -0.55
C LEU A 193 12.70 -26.84 -0.81
N ALA A 194 13.69 -26.43 -1.60
CA ALA A 194 14.86 -27.23 -1.91
C ALA A 194 15.71 -27.51 -0.66
N ALA A 195 15.97 -26.49 0.16
CA ALA A 195 16.72 -26.62 1.42
C ALA A 195 16.00 -27.53 2.44
N ALA A 196 14.66 -27.50 2.47
CA ALA A 196 13.86 -28.36 3.32
C ALA A 196 13.64 -29.79 2.77
N GLY A 197 14.23 -30.14 1.63
CA GLY A 197 14.03 -31.44 0.97
C GLY A 197 12.60 -31.67 0.46
N ARG A 198 11.80 -30.61 0.32
CA ARG A 198 10.38 -30.65 -0.06
C ARG A 198 10.14 -30.24 -1.52
N GLY A 199 11.21 -29.98 -2.28
CA GLY A 199 11.14 -29.58 -3.69
C GLY A 199 12.45 -29.81 -4.42
N PRO A 200 12.46 -29.71 -5.77
CA PRO A 200 13.62 -29.97 -6.59
C PRO A 200 14.73 -28.93 -6.36
N GLN A 201 15.97 -29.43 -6.39
CA GLN A 201 17.16 -28.58 -6.30
C GLN A 201 17.34 -27.75 -7.57
N GLY A 202 17.85 -26.53 -7.41
CA GLY A 202 18.22 -25.64 -8.52
C GLY A 202 17.06 -24.97 -9.27
N LEU A 203 15.79 -25.27 -8.95
CA LEU A 203 14.62 -24.70 -9.65
C LEU A 203 14.54 -23.19 -9.48
N ALA A 204 14.93 -22.65 -8.32
CA ALA A 204 14.97 -21.21 -8.05
C ALA A 204 15.84 -20.43 -9.07
N GLY A 205 16.95 -21.01 -9.53
CA GLY A 205 17.84 -20.42 -10.54
C GLY A 205 17.31 -20.52 -11.98
N ARG A 206 16.33 -21.38 -12.22
CA ARG A 206 15.75 -21.63 -13.55
C ARG A 206 14.48 -20.81 -13.83
N LEU A 207 14.11 -19.87 -12.94
CA LEU A 207 12.95 -19.02 -13.20
C LEU A 207 13.16 -18.19 -14.48
N PRO A 208 12.13 -18.09 -15.34
CA PRO A 208 12.21 -17.29 -16.56
C PRO A 208 12.69 -15.86 -16.25
N PRO A 209 13.60 -15.31 -17.05
CA PRO A 209 14.01 -13.92 -16.87
C PRO A 209 12.80 -13.02 -17.08
N HIS A 210 12.61 -12.06 -16.18
CA HIS A 210 11.59 -11.05 -16.33
C HIS A 210 12.28 -9.69 -16.50
N ARG A 211 12.32 -9.20 -17.72
CA ARG A 211 12.76 -7.85 -18.01
C ARG A 211 11.59 -6.91 -17.77
N HIS A 212 11.72 -6.04 -16.81
CA HIS A 212 10.82 -4.91 -16.65
C HIS A 212 11.68 -3.64 -16.78
N LEU A 213 11.14 -2.65 -17.42
CA LEU A 213 11.77 -1.34 -17.43
C LEU A 213 11.72 -0.82 -15.99
N ARG A 214 12.89 -0.52 -15.41
CA ARG A 214 12.98 -0.02 -14.01
C ARG A 214 12.09 1.20 -13.78
N HIS A 215 11.59 1.81 -14.84
CA HIS A 215 10.94 3.11 -14.89
C HIS A 215 9.66 3.11 -15.74
N GLU A 216 8.86 2.05 -15.68
CA GLU A 216 7.56 1.94 -16.38
C GLU A 216 6.57 3.06 -16.00
N SER A 217 6.74 3.68 -14.85
CA SER A 217 5.96 4.86 -14.47
C SER A 217 6.89 5.87 -13.77
N GLU A 218 6.95 7.06 -14.31
CA GLU A 218 7.59 8.18 -13.64
C GLU A 218 6.68 8.68 -12.51
N PRO A 219 7.24 9.00 -11.33
CA PRO A 219 6.46 9.65 -10.28
C PRO A 219 6.14 11.08 -10.72
N HIS A 220 4.97 11.59 -10.32
CA HIS A 220 4.65 12.99 -10.49
C HIS A 220 5.66 13.87 -9.75
N LEU A 221 6.27 14.80 -10.44
CA LEU A 221 7.20 15.76 -9.88
C LEU A 221 6.45 17.02 -9.45
N TRP A 222 6.15 17.11 -8.17
CA TRP A 222 5.42 18.23 -7.59
C TRP A 222 6.20 19.53 -7.69
N THR A 223 5.56 20.56 -8.24
CA THR A 223 6.07 21.92 -8.19
C THR A 223 5.76 22.58 -6.84
N ALA A 224 6.48 23.62 -6.48
CA ALA A 224 6.22 24.38 -5.26
C ALA A 224 4.79 24.97 -5.25
N GLU A 225 4.27 25.39 -6.42
CA GLU A 225 2.92 25.91 -6.59
C GLU A 225 1.85 24.84 -6.38
N GLU A 226 2.04 23.65 -6.93
CA GLU A 226 1.13 22.52 -6.72
C GLU A 226 1.07 22.10 -5.26
N ILE A 227 2.23 22.05 -4.57
CA ILE A 227 2.30 21.75 -3.12
C ILE A 227 1.54 22.83 -2.33
N ARG A 228 1.68 24.10 -2.69
CA ARG A 228 0.98 25.20 -2.01
C ARG A 228 -0.54 25.09 -2.19
N ARG A 229 -1.01 24.85 -3.43
CA ARG A 229 -2.43 24.62 -3.74
C ARG A 229 -2.97 23.40 -3.00
N LEU A 230 -2.21 22.31 -2.99
CA LEU A 230 -2.58 21.08 -2.29
C LEU A 230 -2.74 21.30 -0.79
N LEU A 231 -1.83 22.04 -0.16
CA LEU A 231 -1.91 22.34 1.28
C LEU A 231 -3.10 23.31 1.59
N ALA A 232 -3.40 24.24 0.69
CA ALA A 232 -4.47 25.22 0.85
C ALA A 232 -5.89 24.61 0.85
N VAL A 233 -6.10 23.48 0.14
CA VAL A 233 -7.43 22.81 0.09
C VAL A 233 -7.69 21.87 1.27
N ILE A 234 -6.71 21.68 2.17
CA ILE A 234 -6.88 20.84 3.35
C ILE A 234 -7.66 21.62 4.42
N ASP A 235 -8.81 21.08 4.80
CA ASP A 235 -9.62 21.65 5.88
C ASP A 235 -8.94 21.47 7.24
N ARG A 236 -8.25 22.51 7.71
CA ARG A 236 -7.57 22.54 9.01
C ARG A 236 -8.49 22.78 10.20
N GLN A 237 -9.80 22.95 9.99
CA GLN A 237 -10.76 22.97 11.10
C GLN A 237 -11.06 21.54 11.57
N SER A 238 -10.97 20.57 10.68
CA SER A 238 -11.17 19.16 11.04
C SER A 238 -9.90 18.52 11.64
N ALA A 239 -10.08 17.70 12.65
CA ALA A 239 -9.01 16.93 13.30
C ALA A 239 -8.20 16.07 12.31
N VAL A 240 -8.90 15.47 11.34
CA VAL A 240 -8.26 14.67 10.25
C VAL A 240 -7.49 15.57 9.31
N GLY A 241 -7.99 16.75 8.99
CA GLY A 241 -7.31 17.70 8.13
C GLY A 241 -6.04 18.27 8.78
N LYS A 242 -6.06 18.62 10.08
CA LYS A 242 -4.85 19.02 10.83
C LYS A 242 -3.77 17.94 10.76
N ARG A 243 -4.14 16.66 10.96
CA ARG A 243 -3.24 15.52 10.85
C ARG A 243 -2.63 15.40 9.46
N ASP A 244 -3.47 15.40 8.44
CA ASP A 244 -3.06 15.19 7.07
C ASP A 244 -2.18 16.33 6.56
N TYR A 245 -2.53 17.59 6.96
CA TYR A 245 -1.72 18.76 6.69
C TYR A 245 -0.31 18.63 7.27
N ALA A 246 -0.19 18.30 8.56
CA ALA A 246 1.10 18.11 9.20
C ALA A 246 1.92 16.98 8.57
N MET A 247 1.30 15.84 8.23
CA MET A 247 1.99 14.72 7.58
C MET A 247 2.51 15.09 6.18
N ILE A 248 1.69 15.78 5.39
CA ILE A 248 2.06 16.20 4.03
C ILE A 248 3.18 17.25 4.10
N LEU A 249 3.06 18.23 5.01
CA LEU A 249 4.05 19.27 5.19
C LEU A 249 5.41 18.70 5.65
N LEU A 250 5.42 17.79 6.63
CA LEU A 250 6.63 17.07 7.06
C LEU A 250 7.33 16.36 5.89
N THR A 251 6.55 15.73 5.02
CA THR A 251 7.14 15.06 3.85
C THR A 251 7.66 16.04 2.81
N ALA A 252 6.90 17.11 2.52
CA ALA A 252 7.27 18.09 1.52
C ALA A 252 8.48 18.95 1.93
N ARG A 253 8.60 19.26 3.24
CA ARG A 253 9.65 20.16 3.78
C ARG A 253 10.88 19.43 4.30
N LEU A 254 10.71 18.24 4.90
CA LEU A 254 11.79 17.47 5.51
C LEU A 254 12.06 16.15 4.79
N GLY A 255 11.27 15.79 3.81
CA GLY A 255 11.48 14.58 3.02
C GLY A 255 11.29 13.28 3.80
N LEU A 256 10.60 13.26 4.94
CA LEU A 256 10.41 12.06 5.72
C LEU A 256 9.64 10.98 4.93
N ARG A 257 10.08 9.72 5.05
CA ARG A 257 9.33 8.61 4.47
C ARG A 257 8.04 8.38 5.25
N ILE A 258 6.97 7.99 4.55
CA ILE A 258 5.69 7.69 5.20
C ILE A 258 5.80 6.59 6.26
N SER A 259 6.74 5.64 6.11
CA SER A 259 7.04 4.64 7.12
C SER A 259 7.57 5.24 8.42
N ASP A 260 8.42 6.26 8.28
CA ASP A 260 9.07 6.93 9.41
C ASP A 260 8.07 7.87 10.09
N LEU A 261 7.26 8.62 9.31
CA LEU A 261 6.16 9.44 9.84
C LEU A 261 5.15 8.64 10.68
N ARG A 262 4.83 7.42 10.25
CA ARG A 262 3.91 6.54 10.99
C ARG A 262 4.48 6.06 12.32
N GLN A 263 5.78 6.03 12.43
CA GLN A 263 6.48 5.58 13.64
C GLN A 263 6.94 6.72 14.53
N LEU A 264 6.86 7.97 14.03
CA LEU A 264 7.26 9.16 14.76
C LEU A 264 6.54 9.23 16.10
N GLU A 265 7.30 9.35 17.19
CA GLU A 265 6.81 9.46 18.55
C GLU A 265 6.87 10.90 19.03
N LEU A 266 6.10 11.20 20.07
CA LEU A 266 6.12 12.55 20.67
C LEU A 266 7.51 12.89 21.24
N GLY A 267 8.24 11.89 21.72
CA GLY A 267 9.61 12.06 22.24
C GLY A 267 10.69 12.27 21.18
N ASP A 268 10.38 12.03 19.89
CA ASP A 268 11.32 12.26 18.78
C ASP A 268 11.44 13.76 18.40
N LEU A 269 10.59 14.62 19.00
CA LEU A 269 10.51 16.04 18.74
C LEU A 269 11.13 16.84 19.90
N ASP A 270 12.33 17.35 19.68
CA ASP A 270 12.96 18.32 20.60
C ASP A 270 12.55 19.76 20.23
N TRP A 271 11.57 20.27 20.98
CA TRP A 271 11.02 21.62 20.75
C TRP A 271 12.01 22.73 21.13
N ARG A 272 12.91 22.47 22.08
CA ARG A 272 13.92 23.46 22.52
C ARG A 272 15.06 23.56 21.52
N ALA A 273 15.57 22.42 21.10
CA ALA A 273 16.64 22.35 20.09
C ALA A 273 16.11 22.59 18.68
N LYS A 274 14.77 22.69 18.48
CA LYS A 274 14.11 22.71 17.17
C LYS A 274 14.63 21.59 16.27
N ALA A 275 14.65 20.38 16.79
CA ALA A 275 15.16 19.18 16.10
C ALA A 275 14.13 18.05 16.12
N LEU A 276 14.16 17.24 15.07
CA LEU A 276 13.40 16.03 14.95
C LEU A 276 14.38 14.89 14.68
N THR A 277 14.35 13.85 15.52
CA THR A 277 15.22 12.69 15.38
C THR A 277 14.39 11.43 15.19
N VAL A 278 14.64 10.71 14.09
CA VAL A 278 13.93 9.44 13.81
C VAL A 278 14.91 8.32 13.50
N VAL A 279 14.64 7.12 13.94
CA VAL A 279 15.33 5.93 13.47
C VAL A 279 14.62 5.44 12.21
N GLN A 280 15.27 5.56 11.07
CA GLN A 280 14.69 5.19 9.78
C GLN A 280 14.41 3.70 9.71
N ARG A 281 13.14 3.32 9.54
CA ARG A 281 12.70 1.92 9.52
C ARG A 281 13.36 1.08 8.42
N LYS A 282 13.67 1.68 7.28
CA LYS A 282 14.24 0.96 6.13
C LYS A 282 15.74 0.69 6.27
N THR A 283 16.47 1.56 6.96
CA THR A 283 17.94 1.52 7.03
C THR A 283 18.47 1.25 8.44
N GLY A 284 17.63 1.37 9.47
CA GLY A 284 18.02 1.29 10.88
C GLY A 284 18.86 2.48 11.36
N ARG A 285 19.12 3.48 10.51
CA ARG A 285 19.99 4.61 10.84
C ARG A 285 19.22 5.75 11.48
N PRO A 286 19.78 6.39 12.52
CA PRO A 286 19.22 7.63 13.04
C PRO A 286 19.36 8.75 12.00
N LEU A 287 18.33 9.58 11.91
CA LEU A 287 18.29 10.78 11.07
C LEU A 287 17.80 11.92 11.94
N SER A 288 18.65 12.94 12.12
CA SER A 288 18.29 14.18 12.79
C SER A 288 18.10 15.29 11.75
N LEU A 289 16.96 15.98 11.82
CA LEU A 289 16.60 17.06 10.90
C LEU A 289 16.18 18.30 11.70
N PRO A 290 16.40 19.51 11.16
CA PRO A 290 15.88 20.72 11.78
C PRO A 290 14.34 20.71 11.72
N LEU A 291 13.71 21.02 12.83
CA LEU A 291 12.26 21.21 12.91
C LEU A 291 11.96 22.65 12.50
N LEU A 292 11.58 22.84 11.24
CA LEU A 292 11.21 24.15 10.69
C LEU A 292 9.97 24.70 11.41
N ASP A 293 9.86 26.00 11.57
CA ASP A 293 8.79 26.64 12.34
C ASP A 293 7.39 26.32 11.78
N ASP A 294 7.22 26.38 10.45
CA ASP A 294 5.94 26.02 9.79
C ASP A 294 5.54 24.54 10.05
N VAL A 295 6.51 23.67 10.04
CA VAL A 295 6.31 22.23 10.32
C VAL A 295 6.00 22.03 11.80
N GLY A 296 6.77 22.66 12.68
CA GLY A 296 6.57 22.59 14.14
C GLY A 296 5.17 23.06 14.54
N TRP A 297 4.73 24.21 14.04
CA TRP A 297 3.39 24.72 14.31
C TRP A 297 2.28 23.81 13.77
N ALA A 298 2.46 23.20 12.60
CA ALA A 298 1.49 22.26 12.06
C ALA A 298 1.36 21.00 12.94
N VAL A 299 2.48 20.51 13.47
CA VAL A 299 2.48 19.36 14.39
C VAL A 299 1.84 19.72 15.72
N ILE A 300 2.15 20.91 16.30
CA ILE A 300 1.56 21.40 17.54
C ILE A 300 0.04 21.56 17.38
N ASP A 301 -0.43 22.17 16.28
CA ASP A 301 -1.85 22.35 16.00
C ASP A 301 -2.58 20.99 15.95
N TYR A 302 -1.97 20.00 15.29
CA TYR A 302 -2.54 18.65 15.29
C TYR A 302 -2.54 18.02 16.67
N VAL A 303 -1.42 18.06 17.40
CA VAL A 303 -1.29 17.38 18.70
C VAL A 303 -2.23 17.98 19.73
N ARG A 304 -2.37 19.32 19.76
CA ARG A 304 -3.21 20.01 20.74
C ARG A 304 -4.69 20.02 20.38
N HIS A 305 -5.03 20.16 19.09
CA HIS A 305 -6.40 20.46 18.67
C HIS A 305 -7.00 19.44 17.68
N GLY A 306 -6.26 18.41 17.33
CA GLY A 306 -6.73 17.42 16.36
C GLY A 306 -6.50 15.97 16.77
N ARG A 307 -5.48 15.70 17.57
CA ARG A 307 -5.13 14.35 17.97
C ARG A 307 -6.12 13.81 19.00
N PRO A 308 -6.77 12.65 18.76
CA PRO A 308 -7.65 12.05 19.75
C PRO A 308 -6.86 11.59 20.98
N GLU A 309 -7.51 11.58 22.15
CA GLU A 309 -6.95 10.98 23.36
C GLU A 309 -6.68 9.49 23.15
N THR A 310 -5.46 9.08 23.43
CA THR A 310 -5.03 7.70 23.29
C THR A 310 -3.72 7.47 24.05
N ALA A 311 -3.53 6.27 24.58
CA ALA A 311 -2.28 5.83 25.19
C ALA A 311 -1.15 5.59 24.14
N CYS A 312 -1.42 5.69 22.85
CA CYS A 312 -0.44 5.50 21.79
C CYS A 312 0.58 6.64 21.79
N ALA A 313 1.87 6.33 21.94
CA ALA A 313 2.95 7.34 21.95
C ALA A 313 3.22 7.98 20.56
N LYS A 314 2.67 7.41 19.48
CA LYS A 314 2.90 7.93 18.12
C LYS A 314 2.26 9.31 17.94
N VAL A 315 2.97 10.21 17.26
CA VAL A 315 2.44 11.54 16.91
C VAL A 315 1.16 11.39 16.10
N PHE A 316 1.22 10.62 15.01
CA PHE A 316 0.09 10.44 14.10
C PHE A 316 -0.65 9.13 14.36
N VAL A 317 -1.94 9.25 14.64
CA VAL A 317 -2.82 8.12 14.95
C VAL A 317 -4.03 8.06 14.03
N LYS A 318 -4.68 6.91 13.97
CA LYS A 318 -5.96 6.75 13.28
C LYS A 318 -7.03 7.56 14.01
N HIS A 319 -7.92 8.21 13.24
CA HIS A 319 -9.11 8.89 13.78
C HIS A 319 -10.34 7.98 13.77
N ARG A 320 -10.11 6.69 14.02
CA ARG A 320 -11.15 5.68 14.24
C ARG A 320 -10.76 4.87 15.46
N HIS A 321 -11.73 4.61 16.30
CA HIS A 321 -11.50 3.77 17.47
C HIS A 321 -10.96 2.38 17.05
N PRO A 322 -10.04 1.80 17.81
CA PRO A 322 -9.32 2.32 18.98
C PRO A 322 -8.13 3.20 18.59
N PHE A 323 -8.25 4.43 18.29
CA PHE A 323 -7.27 5.48 17.94
C PHE A 323 -5.78 5.09 17.98
N GLY A 324 -5.45 3.93 17.41
CA GLY A 324 -4.12 3.33 17.44
C GLY A 324 -3.21 3.81 16.30
N PRO A 325 -1.99 3.25 16.21
CA PRO A 325 -1.03 3.61 15.20
C PRO A 325 -1.51 3.23 13.79
N PHE A 326 -0.94 3.86 12.78
CA PHE A 326 -1.16 3.48 11.39
C PHE A 326 -0.56 2.12 11.07
N GLY A 327 -1.32 1.23 10.44
CA GLY A 327 -0.82 -0.04 9.90
C GLY A 327 -0.07 0.14 8.57
N CYS A 328 0.56 -0.93 8.09
CA CYS A 328 1.32 -0.94 6.84
C CYS A 328 0.49 -0.57 5.60
N SER A 329 -0.80 -0.90 5.60
CA SER A 329 -1.75 -0.67 4.50
C SER A 329 -2.53 0.64 4.61
N SER A 330 -2.14 1.55 5.50
CA SER A 330 -2.90 2.77 5.75
C SER A 330 -2.91 3.72 4.55
N SER A 331 -4.07 4.28 4.28
CA SER A 331 -4.46 5.04 3.09
C SER A 331 -3.97 6.49 3.02
N VAL A 332 -2.84 6.85 3.65
CA VAL A 332 -2.33 8.24 3.60
C VAL A 332 -2.01 8.66 2.16
N GLY A 333 -1.47 7.73 1.34
CA GLY A 333 -1.24 8.00 -0.08
C GLY A 333 -2.54 8.27 -0.88
N THR A 334 -3.62 7.56 -0.56
CA THR A 334 -4.94 7.78 -1.18
C THR A 334 -5.51 9.15 -0.84
N ARG A 335 -5.22 9.66 0.37
CA ARG A 335 -5.63 11.00 0.77
C ARG A 335 -4.89 12.09 0.01
N LEU A 336 -3.60 11.90 -0.26
CA LEU A 336 -2.83 12.84 -1.11
C LEU A 336 -3.48 12.98 -2.49
N SER A 337 -3.84 11.87 -3.14
CA SER A 337 -4.54 11.92 -4.44
C SER A 337 -5.91 12.63 -4.35
N HIS A 338 -6.63 12.46 -3.23
CA HIS A 338 -7.89 13.16 -2.99
C HIS A 338 -7.67 14.68 -2.86
N TYR A 339 -6.66 15.12 -2.12
CA TYR A 339 -6.34 16.54 -2.00
C TYR A 339 -5.80 17.12 -3.31
N ALA A 340 -5.01 16.36 -4.08
CA ALA A 340 -4.56 16.76 -5.41
C ALA A 340 -5.73 17.06 -6.36
N ALA A 341 -6.73 16.18 -6.38
CA ALA A 341 -7.93 16.38 -7.19
C ALA A 341 -8.71 17.63 -6.74
N ARG A 342 -8.84 17.89 -5.44
CA ARG A 342 -9.48 19.10 -4.92
C ARG A 342 -8.69 20.39 -5.22
N ALA A 343 -7.37 20.29 -5.26
CA ALA A 343 -6.46 21.36 -5.62
C ALA A 343 -6.36 21.58 -7.15
N GLN A 344 -7.12 20.83 -7.93
CA GLN A 344 -7.07 20.84 -9.40
C GLN A 344 -5.64 20.63 -9.92
N VAL A 345 -4.87 19.74 -9.26
CA VAL A 345 -3.58 19.31 -9.76
C VAL A 345 -3.81 18.13 -10.70
N GLU A 346 -3.45 18.33 -11.94
CA GLU A 346 -3.54 17.28 -12.95
C GLU A 346 -2.46 16.22 -12.69
N LEU A 347 -2.90 15.02 -12.43
CA LEU A 347 -2.02 13.87 -12.26
C LEU A 347 -2.12 12.99 -13.48
N PRO A 348 -1.08 12.93 -14.34
CA PRO A 348 -1.11 12.13 -15.54
C PRO A 348 -1.43 10.67 -15.23
N ALA A 349 -2.26 10.04 -16.07
CA ALA A 349 -2.68 8.65 -15.90
C ALA A 349 -1.45 7.72 -15.85
N GLY A 350 -1.43 6.85 -14.84
CA GLY A 350 -0.33 5.89 -14.63
C GLY A 350 0.86 6.41 -13.82
N GLN A 351 0.96 7.71 -13.57
CA GLN A 351 2.02 8.24 -12.69
C GLN A 351 1.76 7.90 -11.22
N ALA A 352 2.85 7.60 -10.50
CA ALA A 352 2.77 7.36 -9.05
C ALA A 352 2.67 8.69 -8.32
N CYS A 353 1.49 8.97 -7.75
CA CYS A 353 1.25 10.11 -6.89
C CYS A 353 1.06 9.66 -5.45
N GLY A 354 2.11 9.69 -4.66
CA GLY A 354 2.08 9.32 -3.25
C GLY A 354 3.05 10.18 -2.44
N MET A 355 3.07 9.99 -1.13
CA MET A 355 3.99 10.73 -0.25
C MET A 355 5.46 10.63 -0.69
N HIS A 356 5.83 9.51 -1.35
CA HIS A 356 7.19 9.36 -1.86
C HIS A 356 7.54 10.31 -3.01
N SER A 357 6.56 10.71 -3.83
CA SER A 357 6.78 11.69 -4.90
C SER A 357 7.02 13.10 -4.38
N LEU A 358 6.37 13.50 -3.25
CA LEU A 358 6.68 14.77 -2.56
C LEU A 358 8.13 14.81 -2.06
N ARG A 359 8.60 13.71 -1.48
CA ARG A 359 10.00 13.58 -1.06
C ARG A 359 10.98 13.67 -2.26
N GLY A 360 10.58 13.09 -3.41
CA GLY A 360 11.32 13.20 -4.66
C GLY A 360 11.39 14.65 -5.16
N ALA A 361 10.28 15.37 -5.10
CA ALA A 361 10.23 16.78 -5.48
C ALA A 361 11.15 17.65 -4.58
N LEU A 362 11.20 17.39 -3.26
CA LEU A 362 12.14 18.05 -2.38
C LEU A 362 13.59 17.80 -2.82
N ALA A 363 13.96 16.56 -3.15
CA ALA A 363 15.31 16.24 -3.64
C ALA A 363 15.67 17.03 -4.88
N VAL A 364 14.75 17.07 -5.86
CA VAL A 364 14.95 17.84 -7.11
C VAL A 364 15.08 19.34 -6.83
N ALA A 365 14.22 19.89 -5.95
CA ALA A 365 14.29 21.29 -5.57
C ALA A 365 15.59 21.64 -4.86
N MET A 366 16.08 20.81 -3.94
CA MET A 366 17.38 21.03 -3.26
C MET A 366 18.54 21.07 -4.26
N ILE A 367 18.59 20.13 -5.21
CA ILE A 367 19.64 20.07 -6.21
C ILE A 367 19.50 21.25 -7.19
N GLY A 368 18.29 21.59 -7.61
CA GLY A 368 18.02 22.76 -8.44
C GLY A 368 18.49 24.06 -7.80
N ASN A 369 18.45 24.16 -6.47
CA ASN A 369 18.98 25.27 -5.69
C ASN A 369 20.48 25.13 -5.34
N GLY A 370 21.21 24.22 -5.97
CA GLY A 370 22.64 24.08 -5.83
C GLY A 370 23.12 23.25 -4.63
N ALA A 371 22.22 22.58 -3.90
CA ALA A 371 22.65 21.74 -2.79
C ALA A 371 23.51 20.55 -3.29
N PRO A 372 24.70 20.29 -2.69
CA PRO A 372 25.53 19.16 -3.07
C PRO A 372 24.82 17.82 -2.86
N MET A 373 25.03 16.85 -3.76
CA MET A 373 24.43 15.51 -3.68
C MET A 373 24.60 14.81 -2.33
N PRO A 374 25.79 14.87 -1.68
CA PRO A 374 25.94 14.28 -0.35
C PRO A 374 25.00 14.89 0.70
N VAL A 375 24.79 16.23 0.65
CA VAL A 375 23.87 16.94 1.55
C VAL A 375 22.43 16.48 1.32
N VAL A 376 21.99 16.41 0.06
CA VAL A 376 20.64 15.92 -0.28
C VAL A 376 20.47 14.47 0.19
N SER A 377 21.47 13.62 -0.02
CA SER A 377 21.45 12.23 0.45
C SER A 377 21.38 12.13 1.98
N ALA A 378 22.12 13.00 2.69
CA ALA A 378 22.09 13.06 4.15
C ALA A 378 20.70 13.50 4.68
N VAL A 379 20.15 14.59 4.16
CA VAL A 379 18.81 15.09 4.53
C VAL A 379 17.74 14.02 4.28
N LEU A 380 17.82 13.33 3.16
CA LEU A 380 16.90 12.25 2.84
C LEU A 380 17.23 10.94 3.59
N GLY A 381 18.37 10.81 4.23
CA GLY A 381 18.82 9.58 4.88
C GLY A 381 18.89 8.42 3.88
N HIS A 382 19.50 8.64 2.71
CA HIS A 382 19.82 7.58 1.78
C HIS A 382 21.10 6.86 2.23
N ALA A 383 21.14 5.54 2.05
CA ALA A 383 22.32 4.75 2.39
C ALA A 383 23.47 4.97 1.40
N SER A 384 23.16 5.40 0.16
CA SER A 384 24.10 5.71 -0.91
C SER A 384 23.62 6.94 -1.69
N THR A 385 24.54 7.73 -2.16
CA THR A 385 24.33 8.85 -3.10
C THR A 385 23.76 8.40 -4.43
N ASP A 386 24.05 7.16 -4.86
CA ASP A 386 23.56 6.57 -6.11
C ASP A 386 22.02 6.59 -6.21
N THR A 387 21.35 6.39 -5.07
CA THR A 387 19.88 6.44 -5.01
C THR A 387 19.37 7.84 -5.34
N THR A 388 20.03 8.87 -4.84
CA THR A 388 19.69 10.27 -5.11
C THR A 388 20.03 10.62 -6.56
N GLN A 389 21.21 10.25 -7.01
CA GLN A 389 21.67 10.48 -8.38
C GLN A 389 20.78 9.81 -9.41
N ALA A 390 20.45 8.52 -9.23
CA ALA A 390 19.55 7.79 -10.13
C ALA A 390 18.13 8.38 -10.19
N TYR A 391 17.67 9.01 -9.12
CA TYR A 391 16.38 9.71 -9.13
C TYR A 391 16.47 11.05 -9.86
N TYR A 392 17.53 11.84 -9.61
CA TYR A 392 17.73 13.16 -10.17
C TYR A 392 17.97 13.15 -11.68
N LEU A 393 18.85 12.25 -12.18
CA LEU A 393 19.17 12.14 -13.60
C LEU A 393 17.95 11.90 -14.50
N ARG A 394 16.81 11.50 -13.94
CA ARG A 394 15.55 11.33 -14.69
C ARG A 394 14.83 12.63 -15.00
N PHE A 395 15.03 13.66 -14.18
CA PHE A 395 14.25 14.89 -14.21
C PHE A 395 15.03 16.09 -14.74
N ASP A 396 16.34 16.01 -14.80
CA ASP A 396 17.20 17.10 -15.29
C ASP A 396 17.70 16.84 -16.71
N THR A 397 16.77 16.80 -17.66
CA THR A 397 17.12 16.71 -19.08
C THR A 397 17.86 17.95 -19.60
N GLY A 398 17.71 19.11 -18.94
CA GLY A 398 18.45 20.33 -19.26
C GLY A 398 19.93 20.19 -19.00
N ARG A 399 20.31 19.72 -17.80
CA ARG A 399 21.72 19.46 -17.48
C ARG A 399 22.30 18.28 -18.26
N LEU A 400 21.49 17.24 -18.54
CA LEU A 400 21.93 16.16 -19.43
C LEU A 400 22.26 16.68 -20.84
N ARG A 401 21.49 17.64 -21.37
CA ARG A 401 21.79 18.29 -22.65
C ARG A 401 23.07 19.09 -22.59
N CYS A 402 23.37 19.78 -21.49
CA CYS A 402 24.65 20.49 -21.33
C CYS A 402 25.87 19.55 -21.24
N CYS A 403 25.63 18.27 -20.93
CA CYS A 403 26.68 17.23 -20.91
C CYS A 403 26.69 16.39 -22.20
N ALA A 404 25.76 16.63 -23.13
CA ALA A 404 25.74 15.95 -24.41
C ALA A 404 26.92 16.46 -25.24
N LEU A 405 27.72 15.54 -25.77
CA LEU A 405 28.73 15.85 -26.76
C LEU A 405 27.99 16.34 -28.01
N ASP A 406 28.37 17.52 -28.50
CA ASP A 406 27.93 17.98 -29.79
C ASP A 406 28.55 17.11 -30.87
N VAL A 407 27.74 16.35 -31.58
CA VAL A 407 28.21 15.40 -32.58
C VAL A 407 28.93 16.12 -33.72
N GLU A 408 28.58 17.37 -33.98
CA GLU A 408 29.26 18.21 -34.96
C GLU A 408 30.67 18.60 -34.54
N ASP A 409 30.88 18.88 -33.27
CA ASP A 409 32.23 19.16 -32.72
C ASP A 409 33.14 17.93 -32.77
N VAL A 410 32.58 16.72 -32.59
CA VAL A 410 33.33 15.46 -32.64
C VAL A 410 33.65 15.07 -34.08
N LEU A 411 32.71 15.26 -35.01
CA LEU A 411 32.89 14.92 -36.42
C LEU A 411 33.74 15.99 -37.15
N GLY A 412 33.68 17.26 -36.74
CA GLY A 412 34.52 18.34 -37.29
C GLY A 412 36.01 18.18 -37.01
N GLN A 413 36.38 17.58 -35.85
CA GLN A 413 37.77 17.29 -35.54
C GLN A 413 38.31 16.04 -36.28
N ALA A 414 37.46 15.10 -36.67
CA ALA A 414 37.87 13.94 -37.46
C ALA A 414 38.18 14.29 -38.94
N GLY A 415 37.58 15.38 -39.48
CA GLY A 415 37.82 15.81 -40.86
C GLY A 415 39.01 16.73 -41.07
N ALA A 416 39.63 17.26 -40.04
CA ALA A 416 40.78 18.20 -40.12
C ALA A 416 42.17 17.49 -40.07
N GLY A 417 42.21 16.17 -39.98
CA GLY A 417 43.46 15.39 -39.82
C GLY A 417 44.00 14.73 -41.07
N GLU A 418 43.31 14.79 -42.23
CA GLU A 418 43.79 14.17 -43.49
C GLU A 418 43.91 15.20 -44.61
N GLY A 419 44.92 16.05 -44.53
CA GLY A 419 45.23 17.01 -45.59
C GLY A 419 46.58 17.67 -45.39
N GLY A 420 47.67 16.87 -45.41
CA GLY A 420 49.00 17.40 -45.31
C GLY A 420 50.13 16.38 -45.40
N ALA A 421 50.37 15.86 -46.60
CA ALA A 421 51.67 15.33 -47.04
C ALA A 421 51.79 15.42 -48.55
#